data_e7ad921a43a0cf2ea0f2849ceaaf4abc
#
_entry.id   e7ad921a43a0cf2ea0f2849ceaaf4abc
#
_cell.length_a   1.000
_cell.length_b   1.000
_cell.length_c   1.000
_cell.angle_alpha   90.00
_cell.angle_beta   90.00
_cell.angle_gamma   90.00
#
_symmetry.space_group_name_H-M   'P 1'
#
loop_
_entity.id
_entity.type
_entity.pdbx_description
1 polymer ?
#
loop_
_entity_poly.entity_id
_entity_poly.type
_entity_poly.pdbx_seq_one_letter_code
_entity_poly.pdbx_strand_id
1 'polypeptide(L)'
;MYLVFDTETTGLPKNFSKPIDDFDNWSTARCVQLAWQLHDSHGELIESGNDLIKPDGFEIPLESTAIHKISNKLAIENGVSIVNALSKFSKVLSQASYIIGHNVNFDINILGSEYLRIGQDSPLLHAKYIDTMKSTVDFCKLTYGEEGCVKSVESNGHWVARDGTEILSD
;
A
#
# COMPACT_ATOMS: atom_id res chain seq x y z
N MET A 1 -1.43 -18.44 -8.70
CA MET A 1 -0.68 -17.20 -9.01
C MET A 1 -0.59 -16.32 -7.78
N TYR A 2 0.40 -15.46 -7.74
CA TYR A 2 0.65 -14.53 -6.64
C TYR A 2 0.59 -13.10 -7.19
N LEU A 3 -0.15 -12.22 -6.53
CA LEU A 3 -0.23 -10.80 -6.88
C LEU A 3 0.48 -9.99 -5.79
N VAL A 4 1.65 -9.47 -6.10
CA VAL A 4 2.38 -8.54 -5.24
C VAL A 4 1.90 -7.13 -5.56
N PHE A 5 1.58 -6.32 -4.56
CA PHE A 5 1.15 -4.94 -4.79
C PHE A 5 1.51 -4.02 -3.63
N ASP A 6 1.54 -2.75 -3.94
CA ASP A 6 1.85 -1.68 -3.01
C ASP A 6 1.14 -0.39 -3.44
N THR A 7 0.86 0.51 -2.50
CA THR A 7 0.23 1.80 -2.76
C THR A 7 1.01 2.96 -2.17
N GLU A 8 1.11 4.06 -2.93
CA GLU A 8 1.47 5.34 -2.35
C GLU A 8 0.21 6.15 -2.06
N THR A 9 0.24 6.93 -0.98
CA THR A 9 -0.96 7.62 -0.48
C THR A 9 -0.71 9.07 -0.12
N THR A 10 -1.79 9.85 0.02
CA THR A 10 -1.71 11.23 0.53
C THR A 10 -1.31 11.30 2.00
N GLY A 11 -1.25 10.19 2.71
CA GLY A 11 -0.90 10.11 4.13
C GLY A 11 -1.57 8.92 4.80
N LEU A 12 -1.76 9.01 6.12
CA LEU A 12 -2.35 7.97 6.94
C LEU A 12 -3.81 8.31 7.30
N PRO A 13 -4.67 7.31 7.56
CA PRO A 13 -6.00 7.56 8.08
C PRO A 13 -5.93 8.20 9.48
N LYS A 14 -6.96 8.94 9.87
CA LYS A 14 -7.04 9.55 11.20
C LYS A 14 -7.01 8.51 12.33
N ASN A 15 -7.59 7.34 12.06
CA ASN A 15 -7.61 6.20 12.98
C ASN A 15 -7.67 4.88 12.19
N PHE A 16 -6.66 4.00 12.40
CA PHE A 16 -6.58 2.70 11.74
C PHE A 16 -7.66 1.69 12.13
N SER A 17 -8.33 1.89 13.28
CA SER A 17 -9.38 0.99 13.76
C SER A 17 -10.76 1.31 13.17
N LYS A 18 -10.88 2.37 12.38
CA LYS A 18 -12.13 2.74 11.75
C LYS A 18 -12.40 1.93 10.48
N PRO A 19 -13.66 1.59 10.21
CA PRO A 19 -14.02 0.86 9.01
C PRO A 19 -13.71 1.67 7.74
N ILE A 20 -13.52 0.97 6.62
CA ILE A 20 -13.09 1.56 5.33
C ILE A 20 -14.16 2.43 4.66
N ASP A 21 -15.42 2.34 5.08
CA ASP A 21 -16.55 3.18 4.66
C ASP A 21 -16.70 4.47 5.50
N ASP A 22 -15.89 4.64 6.55
CA ASP A 22 -15.77 5.93 7.24
C ASP A 22 -14.91 6.88 6.40
N PHE A 23 -15.51 7.45 5.36
CA PHE A 23 -14.80 8.28 4.37
C PHE A 23 -14.18 9.55 4.96
N ASP A 24 -14.70 10.07 6.07
CA ASP A 24 -14.05 11.19 6.76
C ASP A 24 -12.74 10.75 7.40
N ASN A 25 -12.73 9.58 8.02
CA ASN A 25 -11.51 8.98 8.58
C ASN A 25 -10.44 8.71 7.52
N TRP A 26 -10.85 8.18 6.34
CA TRP A 26 -9.96 7.83 5.24
C TRP A 26 -9.73 8.96 4.24
N SER A 27 -10.23 10.18 4.51
CA SER A 27 -10.06 11.34 3.63
C SER A 27 -8.60 11.78 3.49
N THR A 28 -7.77 11.52 4.49
CA THR A 28 -6.35 11.86 4.55
C THR A 28 -5.43 10.79 3.97
N ALA A 29 -5.98 9.64 3.57
CA ALA A 29 -5.25 8.48 3.07
C ALA A 29 -5.82 8.03 1.71
N ARG A 30 -5.72 8.88 0.70
CA ARG A 30 -6.18 8.63 -0.67
C ARG A 30 -5.07 7.96 -1.49
N CYS A 31 -5.42 7.04 -2.36
CA CYS A 31 -4.46 6.38 -3.24
C CYS A 31 -3.86 7.37 -4.26
N VAL A 32 -2.54 7.42 -4.35
CA VAL A 32 -1.76 8.28 -5.27
C VAL A 32 -1.07 7.47 -6.36
N GLN A 33 -0.65 6.24 -6.03
CA GLN A 33 -0.08 5.28 -6.97
C GLN A 33 -0.53 3.88 -6.58
N LEU A 34 -0.74 3.05 -7.58
CA LEU A 34 -0.99 1.62 -7.43
C LEU A 34 -0.02 0.86 -8.32
N ALA A 35 0.92 0.16 -7.70
CA ALA A 35 1.87 -0.70 -8.38
C ALA A 35 1.60 -2.17 -8.06
N TRP A 36 1.76 -3.06 -9.06
CA TRP A 36 1.53 -4.48 -8.87
C TRP A 36 2.29 -5.35 -9.86
N GLN A 37 2.53 -6.60 -9.46
CA GLN A 37 3.11 -7.65 -10.29
C GLN A 37 2.35 -8.96 -10.07
N LEU A 38 1.92 -9.59 -11.16
CA LEU A 38 1.33 -10.93 -11.16
C LEU A 38 2.40 -11.95 -11.52
N HIS A 39 2.58 -12.94 -10.66
CA HIS A 39 3.55 -14.02 -10.83
C HIS A 39 2.84 -15.38 -10.89
N ASP A 40 3.44 -16.32 -11.60
CA ASP A 40 2.98 -17.71 -11.61
C ASP A 40 3.39 -18.48 -10.34
N SER A 41 3.15 -19.80 -10.32
CA SER A 41 3.53 -20.65 -9.17
C SER A 41 5.04 -20.87 -9.02
N HIS A 42 5.83 -20.54 -10.02
CA HIS A 42 7.30 -20.66 -10.03
C HIS A 42 7.98 -19.31 -9.70
N GLY A 43 7.19 -18.24 -9.55
CA GLY A 43 7.69 -16.90 -9.30
C GLY A 43 8.04 -16.12 -10.57
N GLU A 44 7.72 -16.63 -11.76
CA GLU A 44 7.96 -15.93 -13.02
C GLU A 44 6.94 -14.82 -13.21
N LEU A 45 7.42 -13.64 -13.62
CA LEU A 45 6.56 -12.48 -13.89
C LEU A 45 5.68 -12.72 -15.11
N ILE A 46 4.37 -12.60 -14.95
CA ILE A 46 3.36 -12.71 -16.01
C ILE A 46 2.98 -11.33 -16.52
N GLU A 47 2.62 -10.44 -15.61
CA GLU A 47 2.11 -9.11 -15.93
C GLU A 47 2.44 -8.14 -14.80
N SER A 48 2.61 -6.85 -15.15
CA SER A 48 2.82 -5.81 -14.14
C SER A 48 2.08 -4.53 -14.52
N GLY A 49 1.78 -3.72 -13.51
CA GLY A 49 1.19 -2.40 -13.67
C GLY A 49 1.77 -1.41 -12.67
N ASN A 50 1.76 -0.15 -13.08
CA ASN A 50 2.20 0.96 -12.26
C ASN A 50 1.44 2.20 -12.72
N ASP A 51 0.33 2.48 -12.06
CA ASP A 51 -0.55 3.58 -12.40
C ASP A 51 -0.44 4.70 -11.35
N LEU A 52 -0.06 5.90 -11.77
CA LEU A 52 -0.29 7.12 -11.00
C LEU A 52 -1.78 7.42 -11.02
N ILE A 53 -2.31 7.83 -9.87
CA ILE A 53 -3.73 8.16 -9.73
C ILE A 53 -3.92 9.67 -9.85
N LYS A 54 -4.72 10.08 -10.81
CA LYS A 54 -5.10 11.49 -10.96
C LYS A 54 -5.98 11.90 -9.77
N PRO A 55 -5.57 12.90 -8.98
CA PRO A 55 -6.36 13.40 -7.87
C PRO A 55 -7.75 13.86 -8.32
N ASP A 56 -8.77 13.40 -7.63
CA ASP A 56 -10.15 13.81 -7.81
C ASP A 56 -10.78 14.10 -6.44
N GLY A 57 -11.06 15.38 -6.18
CA GLY A 57 -11.59 15.85 -4.89
C GLY A 57 -10.58 15.85 -3.74
N PHE A 58 -9.27 15.71 -4.03
CA PHE A 58 -8.20 15.83 -3.04
C PHE A 58 -6.92 16.40 -3.67
N GLU A 59 -5.99 16.82 -2.85
CA GLU A 59 -4.64 17.23 -3.24
C GLU A 59 -3.60 16.34 -2.56
N ILE A 60 -2.45 16.16 -3.22
CA ILE A 60 -1.31 15.43 -2.66
C ILE A 60 -0.50 16.39 -1.80
N PRO A 61 -0.39 16.17 -0.48
CA PRO A 61 0.38 17.04 0.41
C PRO A 61 1.87 17.06 0.06
N LEU A 62 2.53 18.17 0.38
CA LEU A 62 3.97 18.32 0.15
C LEU A 62 4.78 17.31 0.97
N GLU A 63 4.33 17.00 2.17
CA GLU A 63 4.93 16.00 3.07
C GLU A 63 4.94 14.62 2.42
N SER A 64 3.81 14.21 1.83
CA SER A 64 3.70 12.92 1.11
C SER A 64 4.54 12.95 -0.17
N THR A 65 4.51 14.07 -0.92
CA THR A 65 5.38 14.28 -2.08
C THR A 65 6.86 14.17 -1.71
N ALA A 66 7.28 14.64 -0.53
CA ALA A 66 8.67 14.52 -0.08
C ALA A 66 9.10 13.05 0.12
N ILE A 67 8.16 12.16 0.43
CA ILE A 67 8.39 10.72 0.63
C ILE A 67 8.42 9.99 -0.72
N HIS A 68 7.29 9.92 -1.41
CA HIS A 68 7.12 9.11 -2.62
C HIS A 68 7.45 9.83 -3.94
N LYS A 69 7.80 11.13 -3.91
CA LYS A 69 8.20 11.97 -5.05
C LYS A 69 7.12 12.24 -6.10
N ILE A 70 5.86 11.88 -5.84
CA ILE A 70 4.74 12.13 -6.73
C ILE A 70 4.08 13.45 -6.33
N SER A 71 4.31 14.49 -7.12
CA SER A 71 3.66 15.78 -6.90
C SER A 71 2.23 15.80 -7.44
N ASN A 72 1.41 16.71 -6.92
CA ASN A 72 0.06 16.94 -7.43
C ASN A 72 0.06 17.24 -8.94
N LYS A 73 1.02 18.05 -9.41
CA LYS A 73 1.20 18.36 -10.84
C LYS A 73 1.49 17.10 -11.65
N LEU A 74 2.45 16.28 -11.20
CA LEU A 74 2.82 15.03 -11.89
C LEU A 74 1.62 14.07 -12.01
N ALA A 75 0.86 13.92 -10.92
CA ALA A 75 -0.31 13.05 -10.89
C ALA A 75 -1.47 13.57 -11.76
N ILE A 76 -1.66 14.88 -11.87
CA ILE A 76 -2.67 15.49 -12.76
C ILE A 76 -2.30 15.28 -14.23
N GLU A 77 -1.02 15.48 -14.58
CA GLU A 77 -0.55 15.40 -15.98
C GLU A 77 -0.45 13.97 -16.51
N ASN A 78 -0.05 13.01 -15.65
CA ASN A 78 0.28 11.64 -16.10
C ASN A 78 -0.59 10.55 -15.44
N GLY A 79 -1.42 10.91 -14.47
CA GLY A 79 -2.25 9.95 -13.76
C GLY A 79 -3.50 9.52 -14.54
N VAL A 80 -3.94 8.31 -14.26
CA VAL A 80 -5.22 7.78 -14.71
C VAL A 80 -6.30 7.97 -13.65
N SER A 81 -7.57 7.83 -14.02
CA SER A 81 -8.64 7.84 -13.01
C SER A 81 -8.52 6.61 -12.09
N ILE A 82 -8.90 6.77 -10.83
CA ILE A 82 -8.95 5.66 -9.87
C ILE A 82 -9.82 4.50 -10.39
N VAL A 83 -10.92 4.80 -11.08
CA VAL A 83 -11.80 3.80 -11.70
C VAL A 83 -11.04 2.92 -12.70
N ASN A 84 -10.20 3.53 -13.55
CA ASN A 84 -9.41 2.79 -14.54
C ASN A 84 -8.33 1.92 -13.88
N ALA A 85 -7.63 2.45 -12.88
CA ALA A 85 -6.61 1.70 -12.14
C ALA A 85 -7.23 0.50 -11.40
N LEU A 86 -8.33 0.70 -10.67
CA LEU A 86 -9.03 -0.37 -9.97
C LEU A 86 -9.63 -1.41 -10.93
N SER A 87 -10.12 -0.99 -12.10
CA SER A 87 -10.61 -1.94 -13.12
C SER A 87 -9.50 -2.85 -13.65
N LYS A 88 -8.30 -2.31 -13.91
CA LYS A 88 -7.13 -3.14 -14.29
C LYS A 88 -6.73 -4.07 -13.14
N PHE A 89 -6.62 -3.54 -11.94
CA PHE A 89 -6.24 -4.30 -10.75
C PHE A 89 -7.22 -5.44 -10.46
N SER A 90 -8.53 -5.21 -10.57
CA SER A 90 -9.55 -6.27 -10.37
C SER A 90 -9.37 -7.45 -11.33
N LYS A 91 -8.97 -7.20 -12.59
CA LYS A 91 -8.74 -8.26 -13.58
C LYS A 91 -7.57 -9.16 -13.19
N VAL A 92 -6.47 -8.59 -12.70
CA VAL A 92 -5.31 -9.39 -12.28
C VAL A 92 -5.54 -10.03 -10.92
N LEU A 93 -6.24 -9.35 -10.01
CA LEU A 93 -6.63 -9.90 -8.71
C LEU A 93 -7.48 -11.15 -8.86
N SER A 94 -8.39 -11.20 -9.84
CA SER A 94 -9.25 -12.37 -10.08
C SER A 94 -8.47 -13.63 -10.49
N GLN A 95 -7.21 -13.49 -10.92
CA GLN A 95 -6.33 -14.58 -11.31
C GLN A 95 -5.44 -15.07 -10.15
N ALA A 96 -5.31 -14.24 -9.10
CA ALA A 96 -4.42 -14.50 -7.98
C ALA A 96 -5.05 -15.44 -6.95
N SER A 97 -4.28 -16.41 -6.48
CA SER A 97 -4.65 -17.25 -5.33
C SER A 97 -4.30 -16.57 -4.00
N TYR A 98 -3.27 -15.73 -4.01
CA TYR A 98 -2.79 -14.95 -2.86
C TYR A 98 -2.36 -13.57 -3.32
N ILE A 99 -2.63 -12.58 -2.48
CA ILE A 99 -2.05 -11.25 -2.58
C ILE A 99 -0.89 -11.13 -1.58
N ILE A 100 0.12 -10.37 -1.92
CA ILE A 100 1.35 -10.20 -1.14
C ILE A 100 1.67 -8.72 -1.04
N GLY A 101 2.00 -8.25 0.14
CA GLY A 101 2.46 -6.87 0.37
C GLY A 101 3.19 -6.74 1.69
N HIS A 102 3.81 -5.60 1.91
CA HIS A 102 4.50 -5.28 3.17
C HIS A 102 3.60 -4.40 4.04
N ASN A 103 3.15 -4.89 5.19
CA ASN A 103 2.06 -4.29 5.97
C ASN A 103 0.75 -4.21 5.15
N VAL A 104 0.49 -5.26 4.39
CA VAL A 104 -0.52 -5.34 3.33
C VAL A 104 -1.94 -4.94 3.75
N ASN A 105 -2.26 -5.03 5.04
CA ASN A 105 -3.56 -4.59 5.55
C ASN A 105 -3.80 -3.09 5.32
N PHE A 106 -2.74 -2.29 5.33
CA PHE A 106 -2.86 -0.86 5.01
C PHE A 106 -3.34 -0.68 3.57
N ASP A 107 -2.66 -1.32 2.61
CA ASP A 107 -2.98 -1.24 1.19
C ASP A 107 -4.35 -1.81 0.85
N ILE A 108 -4.74 -2.93 1.49
CA ILE A 108 -6.09 -3.50 1.38
C ILE A 108 -7.15 -2.48 1.80
N ASN A 109 -6.92 -1.76 2.90
CA ASN A 109 -7.87 -0.76 3.41
C ASN A 109 -7.90 0.49 2.52
N ILE A 110 -6.74 0.96 2.03
CA ILE A 110 -6.66 2.07 1.07
C ILE A 110 -7.48 1.76 -0.17
N LEU A 111 -7.18 0.67 -0.86
CA LEU A 111 -7.90 0.28 -2.07
C LEU A 111 -9.37 -0.07 -1.75
N GLY A 112 -9.63 -0.71 -0.60
CA GLY A 112 -10.99 -0.98 -0.14
C GLY A 112 -11.84 0.27 -0.02
N SER A 113 -11.30 1.32 0.59
CA SER A 113 -11.98 2.62 0.69
C SER A 113 -12.18 3.27 -0.69
N GLU A 114 -11.20 3.16 -1.61
CA GLU A 114 -11.34 3.70 -2.97
C GLU A 114 -12.40 2.92 -3.79
N TYR A 115 -12.50 1.59 -3.65
CA TYR A 115 -13.59 0.81 -4.26
C TYR A 115 -14.97 1.28 -3.77
N LEU A 116 -15.14 1.45 -2.46
CA LEU A 116 -16.40 1.92 -1.88
C LEU A 116 -16.74 3.36 -2.33
N ARG A 117 -15.75 4.24 -2.49
CA ARG A 117 -15.96 5.61 -3.00
C ARG A 117 -16.53 5.64 -4.41
N ILE A 118 -16.19 4.67 -5.25
CA ILE A 118 -16.74 4.54 -6.60
C ILE A 118 -18.01 3.66 -6.66
N GLY A 119 -18.59 3.32 -5.49
CA GLY A 119 -19.82 2.53 -5.38
C GLY A 119 -19.64 1.05 -5.71
N GLN A 120 -18.44 0.49 -5.52
CA GLN A 120 -18.14 -0.92 -5.75
C GLN A 120 -17.70 -1.60 -4.45
N ASP A 121 -18.10 -2.87 -4.28
CA ASP A 121 -17.56 -3.70 -3.21
C ASP A 121 -16.10 -4.02 -3.47
N SER A 122 -15.29 -3.99 -2.41
CA SER A 122 -13.87 -4.32 -2.52
C SER A 122 -13.64 -5.82 -2.63
N PRO A 123 -13.06 -6.31 -3.74
CA PRO A 123 -12.71 -7.72 -3.89
C PRO A 123 -11.57 -8.17 -2.97
N LEU A 124 -10.83 -7.22 -2.39
CA LEU A 124 -9.70 -7.48 -1.49
C LEU A 124 -10.13 -7.99 -0.11
N LEU A 125 -11.36 -7.68 0.34
CA LEU A 125 -11.83 -8.05 1.68
C LEU A 125 -11.90 -9.57 1.91
N HIS A 126 -11.98 -10.36 0.84
CA HIS A 126 -12.04 -11.82 0.90
C HIS A 126 -10.81 -12.50 0.31
N ALA A 127 -9.82 -11.72 -0.11
CA ALA A 127 -8.58 -12.24 -0.67
C ALA A 127 -7.70 -12.87 0.42
N LYS A 128 -7.08 -14.01 0.11
CA LYS A 128 -6.03 -14.57 0.96
C LYS A 128 -4.76 -13.74 0.79
N TYR A 129 -4.14 -13.37 1.87
CA TYR A 129 -2.94 -12.53 1.78
C TYR A 129 -1.75 -13.08 2.58
N ILE A 130 -0.57 -12.67 2.17
CA ILE A 130 0.70 -12.87 2.87
C ILE A 130 1.26 -11.48 3.17
N ASP A 131 1.50 -11.22 4.46
CA ASP A 131 2.11 -9.96 4.91
C ASP A 131 3.61 -10.20 5.15
N THR A 132 4.42 -9.65 4.27
CA THR A 132 5.88 -9.83 4.34
C THR A 132 6.49 -9.16 5.56
N MET A 133 5.91 -8.05 6.06
CA MET A 133 6.34 -7.45 7.31
C MET A 133 6.24 -8.45 8.48
N LYS A 134 5.09 -9.12 8.61
CA LYS A 134 4.86 -10.10 9.67
C LYS A 134 5.69 -11.37 9.48
N SER A 135 5.81 -11.83 8.23
CA SER A 135 6.53 -13.07 7.91
C SER A 135 8.03 -12.98 8.08
N THR A 136 8.61 -11.78 8.05
CA THR A 136 10.06 -11.56 8.15
C THR A 136 10.54 -11.10 9.52
N VAL A 137 9.64 -10.90 10.49
CA VAL A 137 10.00 -10.43 11.85
C VAL A 137 11.06 -11.32 12.49
N ASP A 138 10.83 -12.63 12.52
CA ASP A 138 11.76 -13.57 13.12
C ASP A 138 13.08 -13.64 12.35
N PHE A 139 13.04 -13.53 11.02
CA PHE A 139 14.22 -13.51 10.17
C PHE A 139 15.06 -12.26 10.42
N CYS A 140 14.41 -11.10 10.50
CA CYS A 140 15.07 -9.81 10.76
C CYS A 140 15.47 -9.63 12.24
N LYS A 141 15.16 -10.61 13.12
CA LYS A 141 15.38 -10.52 14.57
C LYS A 141 14.80 -9.26 15.21
N LEU A 142 13.69 -8.78 14.68
CA LEU A 142 12.99 -7.62 15.20
C LEU A 142 12.24 -8.01 16.48
N THR A 143 12.38 -7.21 17.53
CA THR A 143 11.60 -7.39 18.75
C THR A 143 10.24 -6.71 18.62
N TYR A 144 9.17 -7.44 18.93
CA TYR A 144 7.85 -6.84 19.10
C TYR A 144 7.83 -6.02 20.40
N GLY A 145 7.56 -4.73 20.33
CA GLY A 145 7.16 -3.94 21.48
C GLY A 145 5.70 -4.26 21.85
N GLU A 146 5.27 -3.87 23.04
CA GLU A 146 3.89 -4.08 23.53
C GLU A 146 2.80 -3.46 22.62
N GLU A 147 3.16 -2.63 21.66
CA GLU A 147 2.28 -1.98 20.68
C GLU A 147 2.44 -2.50 19.23
N GLY A 148 3.01 -3.67 19.01
CA GLY A 148 3.24 -4.24 17.67
C GLY A 148 4.30 -3.50 16.86
N CYS A 149 4.86 -4.16 15.88
CA CYS A 149 5.91 -3.77 14.94
C CYS A 149 6.77 -2.54 15.27
N VAL A 150 8.05 -2.77 15.42
CA VAL A 150 9.07 -1.72 15.55
C VAL A 150 8.96 -0.78 14.35
N LYS A 151 8.62 0.48 14.59
CA LYS A 151 8.91 1.53 13.61
C LYS A 151 10.42 1.73 13.62
N SER A 152 11.09 1.22 12.58
CA SER A 152 12.42 1.67 12.27
C SER A 152 12.36 3.13 11.87
N VAL A 153 13.18 3.94 12.45
CA VAL A 153 13.35 5.35 12.06
C VAL A 153 14.61 5.40 11.23
N GLU A 154 14.51 5.85 9.99
CA GLU A 154 15.67 6.13 9.19
C GLU A 154 16.40 7.34 9.78
N SER A 155 17.59 7.11 10.29
CA SER A 155 18.51 8.17 10.66
C SER A 155 19.77 8.01 9.79
N ASN A 156 20.00 8.95 8.87
CA ASN A 156 21.15 8.98 7.98
C ASN A 156 21.35 7.74 7.07
N GLY A 157 20.27 7.12 6.60
CA GLY A 157 20.35 5.97 5.71
C GLY A 157 20.59 4.63 6.40
N HIS A 158 20.52 4.58 7.73
CA HIS A 158 20.63 3.37 8.52
C HIS A 158 19.33 3.05 9.24
N TRP A 159 18.96 1.78 9.25
CA TRP A 159 17.81 1.29 10.00
C TRP A 159 18.20 1.10 11.46
N VAL A 160 17.48 1.73 12.36
CA VAL A 160 17.69 1.57 13.80
C VAL A 160 16.42 1.01 14.46
N ALA A 161 16.59 0.07 15.38
CA ALA A 161 15.51 -0.37 16.25
C ALA A 161 15.07 0.78 17.16
N ARG A 162 13.85 0.67 17.71
CA ARG A 162 13.25 1.71 18.57
C ARG A 162 14.10 2.04 19.82
N ASP A 163 14.93 1.13 20.25
CA ASP A 163 15.90 1.27 21.37
C ASP A 163 17.23 1.92 20.94
N GLY A 164 17.37 2.30 19.67
CA GLY A 164 18.59 2.91 19.13
C GLY A 164 19.64 1.91 18.68
N THR A 165 19.36 0.61 18.70
CA THR A 165 20.29 -0.41 18.20
C THR A 165 20.34 -0.36 16.68
N GLU A 166 21.53 -0.20 16.12
CA GLU A 166 21.75 -0.24 14.67
C GLU A 166 21.42 -1.62 14.11
N ILE A 167 20.50 -1.66 13.13
CA ILE A 167 20.22 -2.90 12.37
C ILE A 167 21.22 -2.92 11.21
N LEU A 168 22.24 -3.74 11.33
CA LEU A 168 23.26 -3.88 10.26
C LEU A 168 22.58 -4.45 9.01
N SER A 169 22.64 -3.69 7.91
CA SER A 169 22.41 -4.21 6.57
C SER A 169 23.74 -4.75 6.05
N ASP A 170 23.88 -6.06 5.94
CA ASP A 170 24.89 -6.68 5.10
C ASP A 170 24.53 -6.58 3.63
#